data_296dca359cb21ad108609043a7349933
#
_entry.id   296dca359cb21ad108609043a7349933
#
_cell.length_a   1.000
_cell.length_b   1.000
_cell.length_c   1.000
_cell.angle_alpha   90.00
_cell.angle_beta   90.00
_cell.angle_gamma   90.00
#
_symmetry.space_group_name_H-M   'P 1'
#
loop_
_entity.id
_entity.type
_entity.pdbx_description
1 polymer ?
#
loop_
_entity_poly.entity_id
_entity_poly.type
_entity_poly.pdbx_seq_one_letter_code
_entity_poly.pdbx_strand_id
1 'polypeptide(L)'
;MAMRPMVSVPPRAFAYTGSPAALFASGPGVMKGTYSMEKLQVASALIAALEQGRAVELAVVTGTRGSSPRSAGAWMAVDATGSIAGTVGGGAVEDIAIREAVELLAAGSSRTVSYTMGGRVSDTGMVCGGMIDLCYLYLDSDKLEFFKQLEKVLVERSDGALEIDLAPFAAVRPADAPAHGAESAATIVGAPALSVVDVEPGVAAGVTDVDGAPVYLEPLCPEGLTYIFGSGHVGRALAPVLAGAGFAVVSCDNRAEMLSEELLPGVLDRRLVDYGDLAASCKIGPRDIVISSTAGHGSDFAVVSQALAAHPAYLGCLGSKKKTAFIHGKLAEEGYSDEDIASIHMPIGIKIGAETPNEIAISIAAELIAHRRHYQL
;
A
#
# COMPACT_ATOMS: atom_id res chain seq x y z
N MET A 1 15.62 -0.70 34.06
CA MET A 1 14.70 -1.58 33.36
C MET A 1 13.30 -1.15 33.78
N ALA A 2 12.72 -0.20 33.08
CA ALA A 2 11.41 0.35 33.38
C ALA A 2 10.47 0.00 32.22
N MET A 3 9.52 -0.90 32.49
CA MET A 3 8.41 -1.19 31.59
C MET A 3 7.61 0.08 31.35
N ARG A 4 7.48 0.50 30.09
CA ARG A 4 6.51 1.51 29.69
C ARG A 4 5.09 0.90 29.75
N PRO A 5 4.10 1.61 30.29
CA PRO A 5 2.74 1.09 30.37
C PRO A 5 2.14 1.01 28.95
N MET A 6 1.54 -0.14 28.63
CA MET A 6 0.65 -0.31 27.48
C MET A 6 -0.53 0.66 27.66
N VAL A 7 -0.64 1.63 26.78
CA VAL A 7 -1.84 2.47 26.67
C VAL A 7 -2.88 1.64 25.89
N SER A 8 -3.86 1.12 26.60
CA SER A 8 -5.02 0.46 26.00
C SER A 8 -5.90 1.54 25.33
N VAL A 9 -5.89 1.57 24.00
CA VAL A 9 -6.88 2.33 23.22
C VAL A 9 -8.14 1.46 23.09
N PRO A 10 -9.33 1.97 23.44
CA PRO A 10 -10.58 1.19 23.32
C PRO A 10 -10.85 0.88 21.84
N PRO A 11 -11.37 -0.33 21.51
CA PRO A 11 -11.65 -0.73 20.14
C PRO A 11 -12.80 0.12 19.58
N ARG A 12 -12.52 0.94 18.58
CA ARG A 12 -13.54 1.56 17.73
C ARG A 12 -13.94 0.53 16.69
N ALA A 13 -15.03 -0.18 16.96
CA ALA A 13 -15.58 -1.19 16.09
C ALA A 13 -16.12 -0.57 14.79
N PHE A 14 -15.49 -0.87 13.67
CA PHE A 14 -16.16 -0.95 12.38
C PHE A 14 -16.53 -2.43 12.18
N ALA A 15 -17.80 -2.74 12.27
CA ALA A 15 -18.29 -4.09 12.02
C ALA A 15 -18.23 -4.35 10.51
N TYR A 16 -17.12 -4.93 10.02
CA TYR A 16 -17.10 -5.70 8.79
C TYR A 16 -17.67 -7.08 9.13
N THR A 17 -18.89 -7.37 8.68
CA THR A 17 -19.60 -8.65 8.95
C THR A 17 -19.32 -9.73 7.92
N GLY A 18 -18.31 -9.56 7.04
CA GLY A 18 -17.89 -10.54 6.05
C GLY A 18 -16.59 -11.24 6.47
N SER A 19 -16.55 -12.58 6.30
CA SER A 19 -15.31 -13.34 6.44
C SER A 19 -14.28 -12.84 5.40
N PRO A 20 -12.97 -12.74 5.73
CA PRO A 20 -11.91 -12.44 4.75
C PRO A 20 -11.94 -13.37 3.53
N ALA A 21 -12.36 -14.63 3.72
CA ALA A 21 -12.57 -15.58 2.63
C ALA A 21 -13.66 -15.16 1.63
N ALA A 22 -14.60 -14.30 2.00
CA ALA A 22 -15.64 -13.80 1.09
C ALA A 22 -15.12 -12.71 0.13
N LEU A 23 -14.02 -12.03 0.47
CA LEU A 23 -13.33 -11.08 -0.41
C LEU A 23 -12.64 -11.77 -1.62
N PHE A 24 -12.36 -13.08 -1.53
CA PHE A 24 -11.63 -13.86 -2.53
C PHE A 24 -12.48 -14.91 -3.25
N ALA A 25 -13.78 -15.03 -2.92
CA ALA A 25 -14.68 -16.06 -3.47
C ALA A 25 -15.18 -15.81 -4.91
N SER A 26 -14.86 -14.66 -5.51
CA SER A 26 -15.09 -14.42 -6.94
C SER A 26 -13.85 -14.79 -7.73
N GLY A 27 -13.90 -15.83 -8.55
CA GLY A 27 -12.89 -16.52 -9.36
C GLY A 27 -11.71 -15.72 -9.92
N PRO A 28 -10.80 -16.30 -10.73
CA PRO A 28 -9.49 -15.75 -11.07
C PRO A 28 -9.59 -14.53 -12.00
N GLY A 29 -10.10 -13.43 -11.49
CA GLY A 29 -10.20 -12.12 -12.12
C GLY A 29 -9.40 -11.12 -11.32
N VAL A 30 -8.09 -11.09 -11.56
CA VAL A 30 -7.18 -9.94 -11.43
C VAL A 30 -7.58 -8.88 -10.39
N MET A 31 -7.42 -9.17 -9.11
CA MET A 31 -7.18 -8.13 -8.11
C MET A 31 -5.67 -7.86 -8.04
N LYS A 32 -5.14 -7.01 -8.91
CA LYS A 32 -3.84 -6.38 -8.72
C LYS A 32 -4.09 -5.12 -7.89
N GLY A 33 -4.08 -5.29 -6.59
CA GLY A 33 -4.36 -4.23 -5.63
C GLY A 33 -3.12 -3.44 -5.19
N THR A 34 -3.35 -2.44 -4.37
CA THR A 34 -2.37 -1.65 -3.59
C THR A 34 -1.32 -2.52 -2.92
N TYR A 35 -0.18 -1.94 -2.54
CA TYR A 35 0.79 -2.62 -1.67
C TYR A 35 0.11 -3.25 -0.44
N SER A 36 -0.89 -2.62 0.15
CA SER A 36 -1.61 -3.19 1.29
C SER A 36 -2.51 -4.38 0.90
N MET A 37 -3.09 -4.40 -0.30
CA MET A 37 -3.86 -5.56 -0.81
C MET A 37 -2.93 -6.73 -1.18
N GLU A 38 -1.77 -6.44 -1.78
CA GLU A 38 -0.75 -7.45 -2.06
C GLU A 38 -0.21 -8.06 -0.75
N LYS A 39 0.08 -7.23 0.25
CA LYS A 39 0.47 -7.68 1.59
C LYS A 39 -0.63 -8.52 2.26
N LEU A 40 -1.88 -8.13 2.12
CA LEU A 40 -3.01 -8.90 2.65
C LEU A 40 -3.08 -10.29 2.00
N GLN A 41 -2.88 -10.40 0.69
CA GLN A 41 -2.82 -11.69 0.00
C GLN A 41 -1.66 -12.56 0.52
N VAL A 42 -0.48 -11.95 0.70
CA VAL A 42 0.69 -12.65 1.27
C VAL A 42 0.41 -13.08 2.70
N ALA A 43 -0.11 -12.19 3.56
CA ALA A 43 -0.44 -12.51 4.95
C ALA A 43 -1.46 -13.65 5.05
N SER A 44 -2.53 -13.62 4.23
CA SER A 44 -3.53 -14.69 4.19
C SER A 44 -2.93 -16.03 3.73
N ALA A 45 -2.01 -16.02 2.76
CA ALA A 45 -1.32 -17.23 2.31
C ALA A 45 -0.40 -17.81 3.42
N LEU A 46 0.32 -16.94 4.14
CA LEU A 46 1.14 -17.34 5.28
C LEU A 46 0.27 -17.96 6.39
N ILE A 47 -0.82 -17.29 6.78
CA ILE A 47 -1.75 -17.78 7.79
C ILE A 47 -2.30 -19.17 7.41
N ALA A 48 -2.76 -19.32 6.16
CA ALA A 48 -3.31 -20.58 5.68
C ALA A 48 -2.28 -21.74 5.72
N ALA A 49 -1.01 -21.48 5.46
CA ALA A 49 0.05 -22.48 5.57
C ALA A 49 0.36 -22.81 7.04
N LEU A 50 0.49 -21.78 7.90
CA LEU A 50 0.79 -21.94 9.32
C LEU A 50 -0.35 -22.65 10.08
N GLU A 51 -1.62 -22.40 9.74
CA GLU A 51 -2.78 -23.12 10.30
C GLU A 51 -2.78 -24.61 9.95
N GLN A 52 -2.16 -24.99 8.84
CA GLN A 52 -1.95 -26.38 8.44
C GLN A 52 -0.69 -27.00 9.07
N GLY A 53 -0.01 -26.27 9.95
CA GLY A 53 1.26 -26.71 10.57
C GLY A 53 2.44 -26.74 9.59
N ARG A 54 2.33 -26.07 8.43
CA ARG A 54 3.41 -25.98 7.45
C ARG A 54 4.25 -24.73 7.72
N ALA A 55 5.57 -24.92 7.84
CA ALA A 55 6.49 -23.79 7.85
C ALA A 55 6.56 -23.13 6.47
N VAL A 56 6.80 -21.83 6.44
CA VAL A 56 6.92 -21.01 5.23
C VAL A 56 8.04 -20.00 5.37
N GLU A 57 8.53 -19.52 4.26
CA GLU A 57 9.52 -18.44 4.22
C GLU A 57 8.84 -17.16 3.70
N LEU A 58 9.07 -16.03 4.38
CA LEU A 58 8.66 -14.72 3.91
C LEU A 58 9.89 -13.95 3.47
N ALA A 59 10.02 -13.68 2.16
CA ALA A 59 11.03 -12.79 1.62
C ALA A 59 10.49 -11.36 1.59
N VAL A 60 11.21 -10.42 2.23
CA VAL A 60 10.88 -8.99 2.31
C VAL A 60 11.98 -8.18 1.64
N VAL A 61 11.62 -7.29 0.72
CA VAL A 61 12.55 -6.29 0.20
C VAL A 61 12.74 -5.21 1.26
N THR A 62 13.90 -5.17 1.90
CA THR A 62 14.20 -4.22 2.98
C THR A 62 14.88 -2.93 2.51
N GLY A 63 15.44 -2.95 1.29
CA GLY A 63 16.10 -1.78 0.71
C GLY A 63 16.38 -1.95 -0.77
N THR A 64 16.56 -0.84 -1.46
CA THR A 64 16.98 -0.82 -2.88
C THR A 64 17.86 0.38 -3.16
N ARG A 65 18.78 0.23 -4.13
CA ARG A 65 19.64 1.33 -4.62
C ARG A 65 19.76 1.25 -6.12
N GLY A 66 19.69 2.41 -6.78
CA GLY A 66 19.69 2.48 -8.25
C GLY A 66 18.38 1.95 -8.84
N SER A 67 18.44 1.42 -10.06
CA SER A 67 17.26 0.88 -10.75
C SER A 67 16.90 -0.50 -10.21
N SER A 68 15.75 -0.63 -9.57
CA SER A 68 15.23 -1.87 -9.01
C SER A 68 13.82 -2.14 -9.50
N PRO A 69 13.44 -3.42 -9.76
CA PRO A 69 12.09 -3.76 -10.20
C PRO A 69 11.01 -3.56 -9.13
N ARG A 70 11.39 -3.56 -7.85
CA ARG A 70 10.50 -3.33 -6.70
C ARG A 70 11.18 -2.42 -5.68
N SER A 71 10.39 -1.71 -4.90
CA SER A 71 10.84 -0.88 -3.78
C SER A 71 10.83 -1.68 -2.47
N ALA A 72 11.45 -1.16 -1.42
CA ALA A 72 11.29 -1.66 -0.06
C ALA A 72 9.80 -1.82 0.29
N GLY A 73 9.45 -2.86 1.02
CA GLY A 73 8.08 -3.20 1.37
C GLY A 73 7.39 -4.18 0.43
N ALA A 74 8.08 -4.73 -0.57
CA ALA A 74 7.57 -5.84 -1.37
C ALA A 74 7.77 -7.17 -0.62
N TRP A 75 6.74 -8.03 -0.63
CA TRP A 75 6.73 -9.32 0.06
C TRP A 75 6.50 -10.47 -0.91
N MET A 76 7.10 -11.63 -0.59
CA MET A 76 6.84 -12.89 -1.29
C MET A 76 6.84 -14.03 -0.27
N ALA A 77 5.74 -14.78 -0.19
CA ALA A 77 5.65 -16.01 0.60
C ALA A 77 6.09 -17.21 -0.25
N VAL A 78 6.91 -18.08 0.33
CA VAL A 78 7.49 -19.25 -0.33
C VAL A 78 7.28 -20.49 0.57
N ASP A 79 6.77 -21.58 0.00
CA ASP A 79 6.77 -22.89 0.65
C ASP A 79 7.72 -23.85 -0.06
N ALA A 80 7.74 -25.11 0.33
CA ALA A 80 8.61 -26.14 -0.25
C ALA A 80 8.39 -26.37 -1.77
N THR A 81 7.29 -25.86 -2.33
CA THR A 81 6.95 -25.99 -3.76
C THR A 81 7.30 -24.76 -4.58
N GLY A 82 7.69 -23.67 -3.92
CA GLY A 82 8.04 -22.38 -4.52
C GLY A 82 7.20 -21.23 -4.02
N SER A 83 7.11 -20.12 -4.78
CA SER A 83 6.30 -18.95 -4.40
C SER A 83 4.82 -19.28 -4.39
N ILE A 84 4.15 -18.93 -3.29
CA ILE A 84 2.71 -19.13 -3.07
C ILE A 84 1.91 -17.83 -3.12
N ALA A 85 2.54 -16.68 -2.85
CA ALA A 85 1.92 -15.36 -2.94
C ALA A 85 2.95 -14.23 -3.01
N GLY A 86 2.62 -13.13 -3.65
CA GLY A 86 3.47 -11.93 -3.74
C GLY A 86 4.65 -12.06 -4.71
N THR A 87 5.53 -11.04 -4.72
CA THR A 87 6.71 -10.99 -5.61
C THR A 87 7.74 -9.99 -5.08
N VAL A 88 9.02 -10.32 -5.24
CA VAL A 88 10.14 -9.42 -4.91
C VAL A 88 10.70 -8.69 -6.14
N GLY A 89 10.12 -8.88 -7.34
CA GLY A 89 10.50 -8.09 -8.52
C GLY A 89 10.42 -8.79 -9.86
N GLY A 90 10.16 -10.08 -9.90
CA GLY A 90 10.09 -10.88 -11.12
C GLY A 90 11.46 -11.18 -11.74
N GLY A 91 11.47 -12.02 -12.78
CA GLY A 91 12.67 -12.40 -13.53
C GLY A 91 13.72 -13.10 -12.67
N ALA A 92 14.98 -12.95 -13.04
CA ALA A 92 16.10 -13.69 -12.43
C ALA A 92 16.27 -13.44 -10.92
N VAL A 93 15.93 -12.24 -10.43
CA VAL A 93 15.97 -11.95 -8.97
C VAL A 93 14.98 -12.82 -8.23
N GLU A 94 13.76 -12.95 -8.76
CA GLU A 94 12.72 -13.76 -8.14
C GLU A 94 13.06 -15.25 -8.17
N ASP A 95 13.61 -15.74 -9.29
CA ASP A 95 14.06 -17.14 -9.41
C ASP A 95 15.15 -17.48 -8.38
N ILE A 96 16.09 -16.55 -8.14
CA ILE A 96 17.14 -16.71 -7.12
C ILE A 96 16.49 -16.67 -5.73
N ALA A 97 15.63 -15.69 -5.49
CA ALA A 97 14.98 -15.52 -4.19
C ALA A 97 14.12 -16.72 -3.80
N ILE A 98 13.39 -17.33 -4.76
CA ILE A 98 12.60 -18.54 -4.51
C ILE A 98 13.50 -19.73 -4.15
N ARG A 99 14.59 -19.97 -4.90
CA ARG A 99 15.51 -21.08 -4.60
C ARG A 99 16.14 -20.93 -3.23
N GLU A 100 16.62 -19.74 -2.91
CA GLU A 100 17.25 -19.46 -1.62
C GLU A 100 16.24 -19.61 -0.47
N ALA A 101 15.00 -19.11 -0.64
CA ALA A 101 13.93 -19.27 0.34
C ALA A 101 13.59 -20.75 0.61
N VAL A 102 13.56 -21.60 -0.43
CA VAL A 102 13.31 -23.05 -0.27
C VAL A 102 14.46 -23.71 0.50
N GLU A 103 15.71 -23.33 0.24
CA GLU A 103 16.89 -23.84 0.96
C GLU A 103 16.86 -23.43 2.44
N LEU A 104 16.55 -22.16 2.72
CA LEU A 104 16.44 -21.60 4.07
C LEU A 104 15.30 -22.25 4.84
N LEU A 105 14.15 -22.43 4.19
CA LEU A 105 13.00 -23.13 4.77
C LEU A 105 13.36 -24.55 5.21
N ALA A 106 14.08 -25.29 4.37
CA ALA A 106 14.55 -26.64 4.69
C ALA A 106 15.57 -26.66 5.85
N ALA A 107 16.32 -25.58 6.02
CA ALA A 107 17.31 -25.42 7.10
C ALA A 107 16.69 -24.82 8.39
N GLY A 108 15.43 -24.37 8.38
CA GLY A 108 14.80 -23.66 9.50
C GLY A 108 15.51 -22.36 9.86
N SER A 109 15.95 -21.59 8.88
CA SER A 109 16.85 -20.44 9.06
C SER A 109 16.34 -19.20 8.35
N SER A 110 16.61 -18.03 8.93
CA SER A 110 16.38 -16.72 8.32
C SER A 110 17.69 -16.11 7.82
N ARG A 111 17.60 -15.20 6.84
CA ARG A 111 18.80 -14.62 6.21
C ARG A 111 18.56 -13.19 5.73
N THR A 112 19.57 -12.33 5.90
CA THR A 112 19.68 -11.06 5.17
C THR A 112 20.75 -11.15 4.10
N VAL A 113 20.49 -10.60 2.90
CA VAL A 113 21.43 -10.61 1.79
C VAL A 113 21.17 -9.45 0.85
N SER A 114 22.24 -8.93 0.22
CA SER A 114 22.15 -7.91 -0.83
C SER A 114 22.55 -8.53 -2.16
N TYR A 115 21.73 -8.34 -3.20
CA TYR A 115 22.04 -8.75 -4.56
C TYR A 115 22.35 -7.55 -5.44
N THR A 116 23.40 -7.68 -6.25
CA THR A 116 23.75 -6.70 -7.29
C THR A 116 23.09 -7.10 -8.61
N MET A 117 22.36 -6.18 -9.23
CA MET A 117 21.57 -6.42 -10.45
C MET A 117 22.21 -5.76 -11.68
N GLY A 118 23.50 -5.89 -11.90
CA GLY A 118 24.11 -5.32 -13.10
C GLY A 118 25.61 -5.24 -13.10
N GLY A 119 26.19 -5.04 -14.30
CA GLY A 119 27.63 -4.95 -14.51
C GLY A 119 28.28 -6.25 -14.99
N ARG A 120 29.62 -6.27 -15.10
CA ARG A 120 30.39 -7.42 -15.55
C ARG A 120 30.36 -8.61 -14.58
N VAL A 121 30.00 -8.32 -13.31
CA VAL A 121 29.82 -9.31 -12.24
C VAL A 121 28.48 -8.95 -11.59
N SER A 122 27.41 -9.60 -12.01
CA SER A 122 26.08 -9.43 -11.45
C SER A 122 25.66 -10.77 -10.84
N ASP A 123 25.22 -10.74 -9.59
CA ASP A 123 24.77 -11.93 -8.88
C ASP A 123 23.52 -12.54 -9.56
N THR A 124 22.77 -11.70 -10.29
CA THR A 124 21.48 -12.06 -10.88
C THR A 124 21.49 -12.21 -12.39
N GLY A 125 22.59 -11.88 -13.08
CA GLY A 125 22.67 -11.86 -14.55
C GLY A 125 21.80 -10.80 -15.24
N MET A 126 21.23 -9.85 -14.49
CA MET A 126 20.39 -8.76 -15.02
C MET A 126 21.20 -7.53 -15.39
N VAL A 127 20.68 -6.71 -16.33
CA VAL A 127 21.36 -5.51 -16.86
C VAL A 127 20.93 -4.21 -16.15
N CYS A 128 20.04 -4.28 -15.13
CA CYS A 128 19.37 -3.11 -14.55
C CYS A 128 20.26 -2.19 -13.69
N GLY A 129 21.45 -2.62 -13.28
CA GLY A 129 22.46 -1.78 -12.62
C GLY A 129 22.14 -1.34 -11.19
N GLY A 130 21.11 -1.89 -10.54
CA GLY A 130 20.72 -1.58 -9.17
C GLY A 130 21.14 -2.64 -8.16
N MET A 131 20.75 -2.42 -6.92
CA MET A 131 20.92 -3.37 -5.80
C MET A 131 19.59 -3.57 -5.10
N ILE A 132 19.36 -4.76 -4.57
CA ILE A 132 18.21 -5.14 -3.77
C ILE A 132 18.66 -5.83 -2.49
N ASP A 133 18.18 -5.37 -1.36
CA ASP A 133 18.40 -5.97 -0.05
C ASP A 133 17.18 -6.80 0.32
N LEU A 134 17.37 -8.10 0.59
CA LEU A 134 16.33 -9.04 0.99
C LEU A 134 16.55 -9.52 2.41
N CYS A 135 15.45 -9.64 3.16
CA CYS A 135 15.37 -10.34 4.42
C CYS A 135 14.44 -11.55 4.24
N TYR A 136 14.95 -12.73 4.41
CA TYR A 136 14.21 -13.99 4.46
C TYR A 136 13.90 -14.34 5.90
N LEU A 137 12.66 -14.67 6.18
CA LEU A 137 12.15 -14.96 7.50
C LEU A 137 11.54 -16.36 7.53
N TYR A 138 12.19 -17.27 8.25
CA TYR A 138 11.63 -18.58 8.56
C TYR A 138 10.45 -18.44 9.52
N LEU A 139 9.30 -18.94 9.14
CA LEU A 139 8.06 -18.83 9.89
C LEU A 139 7.47 -20.22 10.14
N ASP A 140 7.25 -20.55 11.40
CA ASP A 140 6.55 -21.76 11.83
C ASP A 140 5.27 -21.40 12.59
N SER A 141 4.62 -22.40 13.19
CA SER A 141 3.34 -22.24 13.91
C SER A 141 3.38 -21.19 15.02
N ASP A 142 4.56 -20.88 15.59
CA ASP A 142 4.70 -19.89 16.66
C ASP A 142 4.42 -18.46 16.16
N LYS A 143 4.49 -18.24 14.86
CA LYS A 143 4.21 -16.94 14.23
C LYS A 143 2.75 -16.76 13.78
N LEU A 144 1.90 -17.77 13.92
CA LEU A 144 0.52 -17.74 13.45
C LEU A 144 -0.27 -16.55 14.05
N GLU A 145 -0.23 -16.38 15.36
CA GLU A 145 -0.98 -15.33 16.04
C GLU A 145 -0.47 -13.93 15.69
N PHE A 146 0.84 -13.78 15.46
CA PHE A 146 1.42 -12.53 14.95
C PHE A 146 0.84 -12.16 13.58
N PHE A 147 0.82 -13.10 12.62
CA PHE A 147 0.28 -12.82 11.28
C PHE A 147 -1.23 -12.59 11.28
N LYS A 148 -2.00 -13.21 12.18
CA LYS A 148 -3.43 -12.88 12.36
C LYS A 148 -3.63 -11.45 12.88
N GLN A 149 -2.80 -10.99 13.80
CA GLN A 149 -2.83 -9.59 14.25
C GLN A 149 -2.43 -8.62 13.14
N LEU A 150 -1.39 -8.94 12.37
CA LEU A 150 -0.94 -8.15 11.22
C LEU A 150 -2.01 -8.10 10.13
N GLU A 151 -2.67 -9.22 9.80
CA GLU A 151 -3.79 -9.26 8.86
C GLU A 151 -4.92 -8.33 9.31
N LYS A 152 -5.25 -8.32 10.61
CA LYS A 152 -6.24 -7.40 11.17
C LYS A 152 -5.87 -5.94 10.94
N VAL A 153 -4.60 -5.55 11.16
CA VAL A 153 -4.10 -4.20 10.86
C VAL A 153 -4.30 -3.84 9.39
N LEU A 154 -3.98 -4.78 8.48
CA LEU A 154 -4.15 -4.60 7.04
C LEU A 154 -5.62 -4.45 6.63
N VAL A 155 -6.52 -5.27 7.21
CA VAL A 155 -7.96 -5.23 6.94
C VAL A 155 -8.60 -3.96 7.49
N GLU A 156 -8.30 -3.61 8.74
CA GLU A 156 -8.82 -2.42 9.40
C GLU A 156 -8.15 -1.12 8.89
N ARG A 157 -7.07 -1.23 8.12
CA ARG A 157 -6.25 -0.12 7.63
C ARG A 157 -5.84 0.83 8.75
N SER A 158 -5.48 0.26 9.90
CA SER A 158 -5.01 1.01 11.05
C SER A 158 -3.55 1.46 10.90
N ASP A 159 -3.14 2.42 11.72
CA ASP A 159 -1.79 2.99 11.75
C ASP A 159 -0.83 2.02 12.44
N GLY A 160 -0.33 1.03 11.68
CA GLY A 160 0.63 0.06 12.18
C GLY A 160 1.76 -0.15 11.19
N ALA A 161 2.94 -0.46 11.70
CA ALA A 161 4.10 -0.87 10.92
C ALA A 161 4.57 -2.26 11.33
N LEU A 162 5.02 -3.06 10.37
CA LEU A 162 5.83 -4.23 10.64
C LEU A 162 7.21 -3.77 11.07
N GLU A 163 7.65 -4.26 12.21
CA GLU A 163 9.02 -4.13 12.70
C GLU A 163 9.70 -5.49 12.66
N ILE A 164 10.91 -5.56 12.09
CA ILE A 164 11.77 -6.74 12.07
C ILE A 164 13.07 -6.38 12.77
N ASP A 165 13.39 -7.08 13.86
CA ASP A 165 14.68 -6.93 14.54
C ASP A 165 15.81 -7.51 13.68
N LEU A 166 16.74 -6.66 13.25
CA LEU A 166 17.89 -7.04 12.45
C LEU A 166 19.18 -7.22 13.28
N ALA A 167 19.15 -6.95 14.58
CA ALA A 167 20.34 -7.09 15.44
C ALA A 167 20.91 -8.51 15.45
N PRO A 168 20.13 -9.62 15.45
CA PRO A 168 20.68 -10.96 15.37
C PRO A 168 21.52 -11.20 14.11
N PHE A 169 21.12 -10.63 12.97
CA PHE A 169 21.86 -10.72 11.72
C PHE A 169 23.16 -9.90 11.76
N ALA A 170 23.10 -8.70 12.33
CA ALA A 170 24.27 -7.86 12.52
C ALA A 170 25.34 -8.53 13.41
N ALA A 171 24.90 -9.28 14.43
CA ALA A 171 25.79 -9.97 15.36
C ALA A 171 26.56 -11.15 14.72
N VAL A 172 26.02 -11.80 13.69
CA VAL A 172 26.65 -12.95 13.00
C VAL A 172 27.38 -12.57 11.72
N ARG A 173 27.24 -11.32 11.27
CA ARG A 173 27.91 -10.84 10.06
C ARG A 173 29.42 -10.69 10.33
N PRO A 174 30.30 -11.22 9.44
CA PRO A 174 31.74 -10.98 9.55
C PRO A 174 32.08 -9.48 9.55
N ALA A 175 32.99 -9.07 10.40
CA ALA A 175 33.37 -7.66 10.56
C ALA A 175 33.99 -7.06 9.28
N ASP A 176 34.61 -7.90 8.44
CA ASP A 176 35.24 -7.58 7.16
C ASP A 176 34.35 -7.85 5.94
N ALA A 177 33.08 -8.27 6.16
CA ALA A 177 32.16 -8.49 5.08
C ALA A 177 31.91 -7.20 4.28
N PRO A 178 31.87 -7.27 2.94
CA PRO A 178 31.55 -6.11 2.13
C PRO A 178 30.16 -5.59 2.48
N ALA A 179 29.94 -4.30 2.29
CA ALA A 179 28.66 -3.69 2.59
C ALA A 179 27.51 -4.26 1.73
N HIS A 180 27.84 -4.82 0.57
CA HIS A 180 26.89 -5.29 -0.44
C HIS A 180 27.42 -6.51 -1.21
N GLY A 181 26.47 -7.26 -1.81
CA GLY A 181 26.75 -8.47 -2.56
C GLY A 181 26.44 -9.74 -1.74
N ALA A 182 26.49 -10.91 -2.38
CA ALA A 182 26.18 -12.18 -1.72
C ALA A 182 27.09 -12.46 -0.51
N GLU A 183 28.33 -11.92 -0.51
CA GLU A 183 29.26 -12.00 0.61
C GLU A 183 28.82 -11.16 1.84
N SER A 184 27.83 -10.26 1.69
CA SER A 184 27.26 -9.49 2.81
C SER A 184 26.18 -10.26 3.57
N ALA A 185 25.86 -11.48 3.17
CA ALA A 185 24.79 -12.27 3.76
C ALA A 185 25.07 -12.64 5.23
N ALA A 186 24.00 -12.63 6.02
CA ALA A 186 24.02 -13.09 7.41
C ALA A 186 22.84 -14.04 7.65
N THR A 187 23.08 -15.20 8.24
CA THR A 187 22.07 -16.25 8.46
C THR A 187 21.98 -16.58 9.94
N ILE A 188 20.75 -16.70 10.44
CA ILE A 188 20.43 -17.13 11.81
C ILE A 188 19.48 -18.34 11.76
N VAL A 189 19.47 -19.14 12.80
CA VAL A 189 18.50 -20.24 12.96
C VAL A 189 17.18 -19.64 13.49
N GLY A 190 16.06 -20.08 12.94
CA GLY A 190 14.73 -19.55 13.28
C GLY A 190 14.45 -18.16 12.73
N ALA A 191 13.46 -17.47 13.28
CA ALA A 191 13.06 -16.13 12.92
C ALA A 191 13.60 -15.08 13.91
N PRO A 192 13.91 -13.85 13.46
CA PRO A 192 14.13 -12.73 14.37
C PRO A 192 12.84 -12.35 15.09
N ALA A 193 12.92 -11.41 16.05
CA ALA A 193 11.72 -10.83 16.64
C ALA A 193 10.96 -10.00 15.60
N LEU A 194 9.64 -10.20 15.60
CA LEU A 194 8.68 -9.48 14.76
C LEU A 194 7.67 -8.79 15.66
N SER A 195 7.38 -7.52 15.40
CA SER A 195 6.35 -6.75 16.10
C SER A 195 5.53 -5.89 15.16
N VAL A 196 4.32 -5.52 15.60
CA VAL A 196 3.53 -4.45 15.00
C VAL A 196 3.59 -3.27 15.95
N VAL A 197 4.09 -2.14 15.45
CA VAL A 197 4.29 -0.92 16.21
C VAL A 197 3.53 0.24 15.59
N ASP A 198 3.15 1.21 16.41
CA ASP A 198 2.58 2.46 15.91
C ASP A 198 3.68 3.33 15.30
N VAL A 199 3.38 3.99 14.18
CA VAL A 199 4.32 4.88 13.50
C VAL A 199 3.65 6.20 13.14
N GLU A 200 4.45 7.26 13.09
CA GLU A 200 4.01 8.55 12.60
C GLU A 200 3.67 8.47 11.08
N PRO A 201 2.66 9.24 10.64
CA PRO A 201 2.34 9.34 9.22
C PRO A 201 3.54 9.80 8.39
N GLY A 202 3.73 9.19 7.21
CA GLY A 202 4.81 9.55 6.28
C GLY A 202 6.13 8.83 6.49
N VAL A 203 6.24 7.92 7.47
CA VAL A 203 7.40 7.03 7.60
C VAL A 203 7.48 6.12 6.36
N ALA A 204 8.65 6.04 5.74
CA ALA A 204 8.91 5.16 4.61
C ALA A 204 9.43 3.79 5.09
N ALA A 205 9.15 2.74 4.31
CA ALA A 205 9.73 1.42 4.56
C ALA A 205 11.26 1.46 4.40
N GLY A 206 11.98 0.88 5.35
CA GLY A 206 13.44 0.84 5.29
C GLY A 206 14.10 0.41 6.60
N VAL A 207 15.42 0.25 6.55
CA VAL A 207 16.22 -0.03 7.73
C VAL A 207 16.54 1.28 8.45
N THR A 208 16.32 1.29 9.76
CA THR A 208 16.59 2.42 10.65
C THR A 208 17.31 1.93 11.91
N ASP A 209 17.80 2.85 12.72
CA ASP A 209 18.38 2.56 14.03
C ASP A 209 17.35 2.88 15.13
N VAL A 210 17.11 1.94 16.01
CA VAL A 210 16.27 2.12 17.19
C VAL A 210 17.09 1.75 18.42
N ASP A 211 17.40 2.73 19.26
CA ASP A 211 18.20 2.57 20.48
C ASP A 211 19.58 1.88 20.24
N GLY A 212 20.22 2.14 19.09
CA GLY A 212 21.52 1.56 18.71
C GLY A 212 21.46 0.17 18.06
N ALA A 213 20.29 -0.32 17.73
CA ALA A 213 20.08 -1.59 17.04
C ALA A 213 19.45 -1.39 15.64
N PRO A 214 19.91 -2.11 14.62
CA PRO A 214 19.31 -2.04 13.30
C PRO A 214 17.95 -2.74 13.30
N VAL A 215 16.92 -2.03 12.79
CA VAL A 215 15.55 -2.49 12.70
C VAL A 215 15.03 -2.18 11.30
N TYR A 216 14.34 -3.11 10.67
CA TYR A 216 13.54 -2.81 9.50
C TYR A 216 12.14 -2.40 9.94
N LEU A 217 11.71 -1.23 9.49
CA LEU A 217 10.40 -0.68 9.79
C LEU A 217 9.62 -0.49 8.49
N GLU A 218 8.38 -0.96 8.47
CA GLU A 218 7.53 -0.90 7.28
C GLU A 218 6.09 -0.57 7.64
N PRO A 219 5.60 0.63 7.29
CA PRO A 219 4.18 0.96 7.41
C PRO A 219 3.31 -0.01 6.61
N LEU A 220 2.34 -0.63 7.27
CA LEU A 220 1.48 -1.65 6.64
C LEU A 220 0.43 -1.04 5.73
N CYS A 221 -0.11 0.12 6.10
CA CYS A 221 -1.11 0.86 5.35
C CYS A 221 -0.70 2.33 5.18
N PRO A 222 0.40 2.62 4.43
CA PRO A 222 0.90 3.98 4.29
C PRO A 222 -0.05 4.89 3.52
N GLU A 223 -0.91 4.32 2.68
CA GLU A 223 -1.87 5.04 1.85
C GLU A 223 -3.27 5.03 2.49
N GLY A 224 -3.96 6.17 2.41
CA GLY A 224 -5.36 6.30 2.78
C GLY A 224 -6.32 5.66 1.77
N LEU A 225 -7.62 5.89 1.96
CA LEU A 225 -8.66 5.54 1.00
C LEU A 225 -8.68 6.55 -0.14
N THR A 226 -9.08 6.10 -1.32
CA THR A 226 -9.34 6.97 -2.48
C THR A 226 -10.83 7.06 -2.68
N TYR A 227 -11.42 8.14 -2.20
CA TYR A 227 -12.84 8.42 -2.38
C TYR A 227 -13.09 9.05 -3.76
N ILE A 228 -14.00 8.44 -4.53
CA ILE A 228 -14.51 9.01 -5.79
C ILE A 228 -15.97 9.36 -5.57
N PHE A 229 -16.27 10.66 -5.45
CA PHE A 229 -17.63 11.17 -5.37
C PHE A 229 -18.17 11.44 -6.76
N GLY A 230 -19.18 10.67 -7.16
CA GLY A 230 -19.81 10.68 -8.46
C GLY A 230 -19.42 9.48 -9.33
N SER A 231 -20.32 8.49 -9.41
CA SER A 231 -20.18 7.27 -10.24
C SER A 231 -20.82 7.45 -11.63
N GLY A 232 -20.71 8.65 -12.21
CA GLY A 232 -21.09 8.95 -13.58
C GLY A 232 -20.11 8.35 -14.60
N HIS A 233 -20.14 8.79 -15.85
CA HIS A 233 -19.31 8.21 -16.91
C HIS A 233 -17.80 8.22 -16.56
N VAL A 234 -17.29 9.36 -16.06
CA VAL A 234 -15.86 9.48 -15.68
C VAL A 234 -15.57 8.68 -14.42
N GLY A 235 -16.40 8.79 -13.36
CA GLY A 235 -16.18 8.05 -12.11
C GLY A 235 -16.17 6.54 -12.32
N ARG A 236 -17.09 6.01 -13.16
CA ARG A 236 -17.11 4.58 -13.53
C ARG A 236 -15.92 4.14 -14.35
N ALA A 237 -15.39 5.01 -15.20
CA ALA A 237 -14.17 4.72 -15.95
C ALA A 237 -12.93 4.78 -15.06
N LEU A 238 -12.89 5.71 -14.11
CA LEU A 238 -11.76 5.97 -13.23
C LEU A 238 -11.60 4.91 -12.13
N ALA A 239 -12.70 4.52 -11.50
CA ALA A 239 -12.67 3.62 -10.34
C ALA A 239 -11.93 2.30 -10.60
N PRO A 240 -12.20 1.52 -11.68
CA PRO A 240 -11.47 0.29 -11.96
C PRO A 240 -10.02 0.53 -12.39
N VAL A 241 -9.72 1.66 -13.04
CA VAL A 241 -8.34 2.03 -13.42
C VAL A 241 -7.50 2.27 -12.18
N LEU A 242 -8.02 3.04 -11.22
CA LEU A 242 -7.32 3.29 -9.96
C LEU A 242 -7.22 2.02 -9.11
N ALA A 243 -8.27 1.21 -9.01
CA ALA A 243 -8.23 -0.08 -8.33
C ALA A 243 -7.16 -0.99 -8.95
N GLY A 244 -7.09 -1.09 -10.29
CA GLY A 244 -6.06 -1.83 -11.02
C GLY A 244 -4.64 -1.26 -10.84
N ALA A 245 -4.52 0.05 -10.63
CA ALA A 245 -3.25 0.71 -10.32
C ALA A 245 -2.89 0.63 -8.82
N GLY A 246 -3.72 -0.04 -8.03
CA GLY A 246 -3.44 -0.32 -6.65
C GLY A 246 -3.89 0.75 -5.66
N PHE A 247 -4.88 1.57 -5.97
CA PHE A 247 -5.52 2.46 -5.01
C PHE A 247 -6.68 1.76 -4.30
N ALA A 248 -6.87 2.04 -3.00
CA ALA A 248 -8.00 1.52 -2.22
C ALA A 248 -9.24 2.38 -2.49
N VAL A 249 -9.94 2.09 -3.57
CA VAL A 249 -11.02 2.92 -4.08
C VAL A 249 -12.33 2.68 -3.34
N VAL A 250 -12.92 3.76 -2.83
CA VAL A 250 -14.30 3.81 -2.32
C VAL A 250 -15.11 4.69 -3.28
N SER A 251 -16.05 4.08 -4.00
CA SER A 251 -16.90 4.82 -4.93
C SER A 251 -18.18 5.27 -4.23
N CYS A 252 -18.46 6.57 -4.31
CA CYS A 252 -19.56 7.24 -3.60
C CYS A 252 -20.50 7.92 -4.60
N ASP A 253 -21.79 7.66 -4.50
CA ASP A 253 -22.81 8.36 -5.30
C ASP A 253 -24.08 8.55 -4.46
N ASN A 254 -24.87 9.56 -4.78
CA ASN A 254 -26.17 9.79 -4.15
C ASN A 254 -27.33 9.02 -4.81
N ARG A 255 -27.01 8.17 -5.79
CA ARG A 255 -27.94 7.31 -6.54
C ARG A 255 -27.51 5.86 -6.39
N ALA A 256 -28.35 5.05 -5.75
CA ALA A 256 -28.04 3.65 -5.45
C ALA A 256 -27.79 2.80 -6.71
N GLU A 257 -28.51 3.09 -7.81
CA GLU A 257 -28.38 2.39 -9.08
C GLU A 257 -27.02 2.55 -9.75
N MET A 258 -26.21 3.54 -9.33
CA MET A 258 -24.86 3.79 -9.84
C MET A 258 -23.77 3.00 -9.09
N LEU A 259 -24.14 2.26 -8.06
CA LEU A 259 -23.23 1.64 -7.10
C LEU A 259 -23.19 0.09 -7.19
N SER A 260 -23.56 -0.48 -8.35
CA SER A 260 -23.49 -1.92 -8.53
C SER A 260 -22.05 -2.41 -8.75
N GLU A 261 -21.80 -3.69 -8.45
CA GLU A 261 -20.50 -4.32 -8.71
C GLU A 261 -20.19 -4.41 -10.21
N GLU A 262 -21.22 -4.58 -11.02
CA GLU A 262 -21.09 -4.62 -12.47
C GLU A 262 -20.58 -3.28 -13.04
N LEU A 263 -21.05 -2.16 -12.49
CA LEU A 263 -20.64 -0.81 -12.91
C LEU A 263 -19.29 -0.39 -12.37
N LEU A 264 -18.88 -0.94 -11.24
CA LEU A 264 -17.69 -0.55 -10.46
C LEU A 264 -16.89 -1.79 -10.04
N PRO A 265 -16.35 -2.55 -10.99
CA PRO A 265 -15.59 -3.75 -10.65
C PRO A 265 -14.27 -3.42 -9.95
N GLY A 266 -13.89 -4.24 -8.97
CA GLY A 266 -12.60 -4.18 -8.30
C GLY A 266 -12.43 -3.04 -7.29
N VAL A 267 -13.47 -2.23 -7.02
CA VAL A 267 -13.41 -1.23 -5.94
C VAL A 267 -13.57 -1.89 -4.58
N LEU A 268 -12.93 -1.28 -3.58
CA LEU A 268 -12.94 -1.77 -2.21
C LEU A 268 -14.36 -1.68 -1.59
N ASP A 269 -15.04 -0.56 -1.83
CA ASP A 269 -16.37 -0.29 -1.23
C ASP A 269 -17.20 0.62 -2.14
N ARG A 270 -18.53 0.56 -1.98
CA ARG A 270 -19.53 1.35 -2.71
C ARG A 270 -20.49 1.96 -1.71
N ARG A 271 -20.53 3.29 -1.61
CA ARG A 271 -21.29 3.98 -0.59
C ARG A 271 -22.37 4.90 -1.19
N LEU A 272 -23.60 4.68 -0.75
CA LEU A 272 -24.67 5.65 -0.96
C LEU A 272 -24.43 6.81 0.01
N VAL A 273 -24.31 8.03 -0.51
CA VAL A 273 -23.94 9.21 0.28
C VAL A 273 -24.90 10.36 0.00
N ASP A 274 -25.06 11.25 0.99
CA ASP A 274 -25.56 12.59 0.76
C ASP A 274 -24.37 13.53 0.55
N TYR A 275 -24.32 14.20 -0.60
CA TYR A 275 -23.24 15.17 -0.88
C TYR A 275 -23.31 16.40 0.03
N GLY A 276 -24.45 16.65 0.70
CA GLY A 276 -24.60 17.69 1.71
C GLY A 276 -24.00 17.33 3.07
N ASP A 277 -23.81 16.03 3.36
CA ASP A 277 -23.26 15.52 4.63
C ASP A 277 -22.37 14.29 4.38
N LEU A 278 -21.12 14.53 3.97
CA LEU A 278 -20.16 13.45 3.72
C LEU A 278 -19.77 12.73 5.01
N ALA A 279 -19.73 13.44 6.13
CA ALA A 279 -19.26 12.89 7.40
C ALA A 279 -20.17 11.76 7.93
N ALA A 280 -21.45 11.75 7.54
CA ALA A 280 -22.38 10.68 7.87
C ALA A 280 -21.96 9.30 7.31
N SER A 281 -21.27 9.29 6.14
CA SER A 281 -20.93 8.06 5.44
C SER A 281 -19.42 7.87 5.18
N CYS A 282 -18.65 8.95 5.21
CA CYS A 282 -17.23 8.95 4.87
C CYS A 282 -16.40 9.66 5.95
N LYS A 283 -15.43 8.96 6.53
CA LYS A 283 -14.46 9.56 7.46
C LYS A 283 -13.20 9.89 6.67
N ILE A 284 -13.19 11.08 6.06
CA ILE A 284 -12.03 11.56 5.30
C ILE A 284 -10.97 12.03 6.29
N GLY A 285 -9.72 11.62 6.07
CA GLY A 285 -8.57 11.95 6.91
C GLY A 285 -7.34 12.39 6.10
N PRO A 286 -6.26 12.77 6.77
CA PRO A 286 -5.09 13.41 6.14
C PRO A 286 -4.27 12.48 5.21
N ARG A 287 -4.54 11.18 5.19
CA ARG A 287 -3.91 10.23 4.26
C ARG A 287 -4.76 9.92 3.04
N ASP A 288 -6.02 10.37 3.03
CA ASP A 288 -6.98 10.01 2.00
C ASP A 288 -6.83 10.88 0.75
N ILE A 289 -7.23 10.30 -0.37
CA ILE A 289 -7.36 10.98 -1.65
C ILE A 289 -8.84 11.20 -1.91
N VAL A 290 -9.22 12.42 -2.26
CA VAL A 290 -10.60 12.76 -2.59
C VAL A 290 -10.69 13.26 -4.02
N ILE A 291 -11.61 12.68 -4.79
CA ILE A 291 -11.89 13.04 -6.17
C ILE A 291 -13.38 13.37 -6.30
N SER A 292 -13.69 14.60 -6.72
CA SER A 292 -15.05 15.00 -7.06
C SER A 292 -15.27 14.95 -8.56
N SER A 293 -16.22 14.11 -8.98
CA SER A 293 -16.66 13.94 -10.39
C SER A 293 -18.18 13.88 -10.50
N THR A 294 -18.87 14.66 -9.67
CA THR A 294 -20.34 14.67 -9.60
C THR A 294 -20.98 15.31 -10.84
N ALA A 295 -22.28 15.09 -11.02
CA ALA A 295 -23.01 15.59 -12.21
C ALA A 295 -23.38 17.09 -12.15
N GLY A 296 -23.09 17.81 -11.06
CA GLY A 296 -23.55 19.18 -10.89
C GLY A 296 -22.58 20.12 -10.16
N HIS A 297 -22.53 21.40 -10.56
CA HIS A 297 -21.62 22.37 -9.93
C HIS A 297 -21.86 22.53 -8.42
N GLY A 298 -23.13 22.47 -7.97
CA GLY A 298 -23.48 22.54 -6.55
C GLY A 298 -23.04 21.33 -5.75
N SER A 299 -23.18 20.13 -6.33
CA SER A 299 -22.72 18.88 -5.68
C SER A 299 -21.20 18.83 -5.58
N ASP A 300 -20.47 19.24 -6.63
CA ASP A 300 -19.02 19.30 -6.57
C ASP A 300 -18.52 20.32 -5.54
N PHE A 301 -19.17 21.48 -5.45
CA PHE A 301 -18.86 22.46 -4.41
C PHE A 301 -19.06 21.89 -3.00
N ALA A 302 -20.20 21.24 -2.75
CA ALA A 302 -20.49 20.64 -1.47
C ALA A 302 -19.48 19.54 -1.09
N VAL A 303 -19.05 18.70 -2.05
CA VAL A 303 -18.00 17.68 -1.83
C VAL A 303 -16.66 18.35 -1.55
N VAL A 304 -16.24 19.31 -2.38
CA VAL A 304 -14.93 19.96 -2.29
C VAL A 304 -14.79 20.74 -0.98
N SER A 305 -15.81 21.53 -0.59
CA SER A 305 -15.78 22.32 0.65
C SER A 305 -15.62 21.42 1.89
N GLN A 306 -16.42 20.35 2.00
CA GLN A 306 -16.32 19.42 3.13
C GLN A 306 -15.02 18.62 3.13
N ALA A 307 -14.53 18.20 1.94
CA ALA A 307 -13.28 17.48 1.83
C ALA A 307 -12.08 18.36 2.19
N LEU A 308 -12.08 19.63 1.75
CA LEU A 308 -11.02 20.59 2.06
C LEU A 308 -10.89 20.82 3.57
N ALA A 309 -12.02 20.91 4.29
CA ALA A 309 -12.02 21.03 5.75
C ALA A 309 -11.46 19.80 6.47
N ALA A 310 -11.41 18.64 5.82
CA ALA A 310 -10.82 17.41 6.37
C ALA A 310 -9.31 17.28 6.08
N HIS A 311 -8.73 18.20 5.33
CA HIS A 311 -7.30 18.25 4.94
C HIS A 311 -6.77 16.90 4.41
N PRO A 312 -7.34 16.32 3.33
CA PRO A 312 -6.87 15.06 2.76
C PRO A 312 -5.47 15.22 2.15
N ALA A 313 -4.76 14.11 1.94
CA ALA A 313 -3.47 14.11 1.25
C ALA A 313 -3.55 14.67 -0.18
N TYR A 314 -4.72 14.51 -0.82
CA TYR A 314 -4.97 15.00 -2.16
C TYR A 314 -6.45 15.31 -2.34
N LEU A 315 -6.76 16.46 -2.89
CA LEU A 315 -8.11 16.86 -3.27
C LEU A 315 -8.14 17.28 -4.73
N GLY A 316 -8.88 16.54 -5.56
CA GLY A 316 -9.04 16.85 -6.96
C GLY A 316 -10.49 16.98 -7.39
N CYS A 317 -10.77 17.85 -8.34
CA CYS A 317 -12.12 18.03 -8.85
C CYS A 317 -12.14 18.07 -10.39
N LEU A 318 -13.04 17.28 -10.98
CA LEU A 318 -13.29 17.29 -12.40
C LEU A 318 -13.99 18.58 -12.80
N GLY A 319 -13.46 19.30 -13.77
CA GLY A 319 -14.12 20.53 -14.20
C GLY A 319 -13.44 21.28 -15.33
N SER A 320 -14.20 22.19 -15.93
CA SER A 320 -13.68 23.19 -16.88
C SER A 320 -13.10 24.39 -16.14
N LYS A 321 -12.33 25.24 -16.83
CA LYS A 321 -11.84 26.51 -16.28
C LYS A 321 -12.94 27.39 -15.70
N LYS A 322 -14.16 27.37 -16.28
CA LYS A 322 -15.31 28.13 -15.75
C LYS A 322 -15.80 27.54 -14.41
N LYS A 323 -15.85 26.20 -14.29
CA LYS A 323 -16.24 25.53 -13.06
C LYS A 323 -15.18 25.77 -11.97
N THR A 324 -13.89 25.74 -12.33
CA THR A 324 -12.80 26.08 -11.39
C THR A 324 -12.99 27.48 -10.81
N ALA A 325 -13.19 28.50 -11.65
CA ALA A 325 -13.39 29.87 -11.19
C ALA A 325 -14.63 30.01 -10.29
N PHE A 326 -15.71 29.28 -10.60
CA PHE A 326 -16.93 29.27 -9.78
C PHE A 326 -16.69 28.67 -8.40
N ILE A 327 -16.06 27.49 -8.31
CA ILE A 327 -15.80 26.80 -7.03
C ILE A 327 -14.80 27.61 -6.19
N HIS A 328 -13.70 28.09 -6.78
CA HIS A 328 -12.73 28.93 -6.06
C HIS A 328 -13.37 30.22 -5.52
N GLY A 329 -14.22 30.91 -6.31
CA GLY A 329 -14.94 32.07 -5.85
C GLY A 329 -15.85 31.79 -4.65
N LYS A 330 -16.57 30.68 -4.70
CA LYS A 330 -17.45 30.25 -3.59
C LYS A 330 -16.67 29.89 -2.32
N LEU A 331 -15.54 29.20 -2.45
CA LEU A 331 -14.69 28.88 -1.30
C LEU A 331 -14.11 30.14 -0.66
N ALA A 332 -13.69 31.12 -1.47
CA ALA A 332 -13.25 32.43 -0.96
C ALA A 332 -14.39 33.19 -0.23
N GLU A 333 -15.62 33.13 -0.74
CA GLU A 333 -16.80 33.68 -0.06
C GLU A 333 -17.08 32.99 1.29
N GLU A 334 -16.78 31.68 1.43
CA GLU A 334 -16.89 30.92 2.68
C GLU A 334 -15.70 31.13 3.63
N GLY A 335 -14.67 31.89 3.23
CA GLY A 335 -13.55 32.28 4.07
C GLY A 335 -12.36 31.34 4.06
N TYR A 336 -12.28 30.40 3.10
CA TYR A 336 -11.07 29.59 2.89
C TYR A 336 -9.91 30.46 2.41
N SER A 337 -8.70 30.12 2.85
CA SER A 337 -7.48 30.86 2.45
C SER A 337 -7.12 30.60 0.98
N ASP A 338 -6.35 31.52 0.40
CA ASP A 338 -5.80 31.33 -0.96
C ASP A 338 -4.93 30.09 -1.04
N GLU A 339 -4.23 29.70 0.03
CA GLU A 339 -3.41 28.50 0.12
C GLU A 339 -4.27 27.23 0.09
N ASP A 340 -5.35 27.18 0.87
CA ASP A 340 -6.32 26.08 0.86
C ASP A 340 -6.91 25.90 -0.54
N ILE A 341 -7.35 26.99 -1.16
CA ILE A 341 -7.96 26.97 -2.50
C ILE A 341 -6.94 26.52 -3.55
N ALA A 342 -5.67 26.96 -3.45
CA ALA A 342 -4.61 26.58 -4.36
C ALA A 342 -4.18 25.10 -4.20
N SER A 343 -4.45 24.47 -3.06
CA SER A 343 -4.17 23.04 -2.83
C SER A 343 -5.10 22.12 -3.62
N ILE A 344 -6.20 22.62 -4.16
CA ILE A 344 -7.18 21.84 -4.91
C ILE A 344 -6.69 21.63 -6.35
N HIS A 345 -6.48 20.40 -6.75
CA HIS A 345 -6.15 20.03 -8.13
C HIS A 345 -7.39 20.18 -9.02
N MET A 346 -7.51 21.33 -9.69
CA MET A 346 -8.67 21.62 -10.53
C MET A 346 -8.29 22.50 -11.74
N PRO A 347 -8.54 22.04 -12.97
CA PRO A 347 -9.07 20.74 -13.38
C PRO A 347 -8.11 19.60 -13.04
N ILE A 348 -8.64 18.50 -12.45
CA ILE A 348 -7.87 17.30 -12.16
C ILE A 348 -7.42 16.58 -13.44
N GLY A 349 -6.25 15.98 -13.42
CA GLY A 349 -5.66 15.20 -14.50
C GLY A 349 -4.55 15.94 -15.26
N ILE A 350 -3.54 15.19 -15.69
CA ILE A 350 -2.44 15.72 -16.51
C ILE A 350 -2.93 16.07 -17.94
N LYS A 351 -2.31 17.06 -18.55
CA LYS A 351 -2.71 17.54 -19.89
C LYS A 351 -2.22 16.60 -20.99
N ILE A 352 -3.05 15.65 -21.39
CA ILE A 352 -2.78 14.69 -22.49
C ILE A 352 -3.72 14.86 -23.68
N GLY A 353 -4.62 15.86 -23.67
CA GLY A 353 -5.65 16.03 -24.69
C GLY A 353 -6.82 15.03 -24.57
N ALA A 354 -7.10 14.54 -23.35
CA ALA A 354 -8.17 13.58 -23.08
C ALA A 354 -9.55 14.19 -23.35
N GLU A 355 -10.41 13.46 -24.09
CA GLU A 355 -11.76 13.85 -24.45
C GLU A 355 -12.80 12.83 -23.94
N THR A 356 -12.51 11.53 -24.05
CA THR A 356 -13.43 10.47 -23.62
C THR A 356 -13.32 10.19 -22.12
N PRO A 357 -14.37 9.64 -21.48
CA PRO A 357 -14.32 9.25 -20.07
C PRO A 357 -13.13 8.36 -19.71
N ASN A 358 -12.76 7.42 -20.59
CA ASN A 358 -11.63 6.51 -20.37
C ASN A 358 -10.28 7.24 -20.47
N GLU A 359 -10.11 8.16 -21.41
CA GLU A 359 -8.89 8.98 -21.52
C GLU A 359 -8.73 9.93 -20.33
N ILE A 360 -9.86 10.52 -19.87
CA ILE A 360 -9.88 11.36 -18.66
C ILE A 360 -9.49 10.52 -17.44
N ALA A 361 -9.99 9.29 -17.32
CA ALA A 361 -9.62 8.37 -16.25
C ALA A 361 -8.11 8.06 -16.25
N ILE A 362 -7.50 7.85 -17.43
CA ILE A 362 -6.05 7.63 -17.57
C ILE A 362 -5.27 8.90 -17.15
N SER A 363 -5.73 10.08 -17.58
CA SER A 363 -5.12 11.36 -17.24
C SER A 363 -5.10 11.58 -15.70
N ILE A 364 -6.22 11.34 -15.03
CA ILE A 364 -6.35 11.44 -13.58
C ILE A 364 -5.49 10.38 -12.87
N ALA A 365 -5.55 9.14 -13.33
CA ALA A 365 -4.77 8.06 -12.74
C ALA A 365 -3.25 8.35 -12.81
N ALA A 366 -2.77 8.89 -13.93
CA ALA A 366 -1.37 9.27 -14.08
C ALA A 366 -0.95 10.37 -13.08
N GLU A 367 -1.79 11.39 -12.87
CA GLU A 367 -1.55 12.44 -11.88
C GLU A 367 -1.49 11.86 -10.46
N LEU A 368 -2.42 10.99 -10.09
CA LEU A 368 -2.44 10.37 -8.78
C LEU A 368 -1.26 9.42 -8.54
N ILE A 369 -0.82 8.70 -9.57
CA ILE A 369 0.40 7.87 -9.48
C ILE A 369 1.63 8.75 -9.23
N ALA A 370 1.74 9.89 -9.94
CA ALA A 370 2.82 10.85 -9.72
C ALA A 370 2.78 11.44 -8.30
N HIS A 371 1.61 11.87 -7.84
CA HIS A 371 1.41 12.35 -6.48
C HIS A 371 1.85 11.32 -5.43
N ARG A 372 1.37 10.08 -5.55
CA ARG A 372 1.73 8.97 -4.65
C ARG A 372 3.24 8.67 -4.63
N ARG A 373 3.95 8.96 -5.72
CA ARG A 373 5.40 8.76 -5.85
C ARG A 373 6.21 10.03 -5.55
N HIS A 374 5.56 11.11 -5.10
CA HIS A 374 6.19 12.42 -4.87
C HIS A 374 6.94 12.93 -6.11
N TYR A 375 6.43 12.58 -7.29
CA TYR A 375 7.00 13.00 -8.56
C TYR A 375 6.36 14.31 -9.00
N GLN A 376 7.17 15.33 -9.28
CA GLN A 376 6.68 16.60 -9.84
C GLN A 376 6.43 16.43 -11.35
N LEU A 377 5.20 16.74 -11.77
CA LEU A 377 4.74 16.69 -13.17
C LEU A 377 5.03 18.00 -13.89
#